data_5586776fa3d0f9e796d1616d04a7871c
#
_entry.id   5586776fa3d0f9e796d1616d04a7871c
#
_cell.length_a   1.000
_cell.length_b   1.000
_cell.length_c   1.000
_cell.angle_alpha   90.00
_cell.angle_beta   90.00
_cell.angle_gamma   90.00
#
_symmetry.space_group_name_H-M   'P 1'
#
loop_
_entity.id
_entity.type
_entity.pdbx_description
1 polymer ?
#
loop_
_entity_poly.entity_id
_entity_poly.type
_entity_poly.pdbx_seq_one_letter_code
_entity_poly.pdbx_strand_id
1 'polypeptide(L)'
;MLKKIFLNLESYLNKIYNRKLEKSLLELEKIDPSFSINFVDVGAAEDIHPRWKRVLKYINYFGFEPDKRSSELLQKNDSCKSYNIFPIALWEKTQKLDINLTKEPRVSSSYQPNYDFLNKFKDSERFKIIKTLEVESVDLDSLEILDIDFIKIDVQGGELDILNGSRNSLERCLGLELEVEFLTLYKGQPLFGDLQKQLINYGFEFIDFVNLCRWERDNFNGFGQCVFGDAFFLKSPEFVIKLGKKKLLSR
;
A
#
# COMPACT_ATOMS: atom_id res chain seq x y z
N MET A 1 15.57 32.58 -0.58
CA MET A 1 16.42 32.24 -1.75
C MET A 1 16.72 30.76 -1.83
N LEU A 2 17.33 30.14 -0.83
CA LEU A 2 17.65 28.69 -0.80
C LEU A 2 16.45 27.77 -1.05
N LYS A 3 15.30 28.00 -0.40
CA LYS A 3 14.07 27.21 -0.59
C LYS A 3 13.60 27.18 -2.06
N LYS A 4 13.75 28.30 -2.79
CA LYS A 4 13.39 28.40 -4.22
C LYS A 4 14.38 27.64 -5.12
N ILE A 5 15.65 27.61 -4.73
CA ILE A 5 16.70 26.83 -5.44
C ILE A 5 16.45 25.33 -5.25
N PHE A 6 16.13 24.89 -4.02
CA PHE A 6 15.80 23.48 -3.73
C PHE A 6 14.55 23.01 -4.51
N LEU A 7 13.46 23.78 -4.51
CA LEU A 7 12.25 23.47 -5.27
C LEU A 7 12.49 23.40 -6.79
N ASN A 8 13.37 24.28 -7.32
CA ASN A 8 13.73 24.23 -8.73
C ASN A 8 14.59 23.01 -9.07
N LEU A 9 15.52 22.64 -8.18
CA LEU A 9 16.35 21.45 -8.34
C LEU A 9 15.52 20.17 -8.29
N GLU A 10 14.63 20.06 -7.34
CA GLU A 10 13.68 18.93 -7.21
C GLU A 10 12.79 18.80 -8.46
N SER A 11 12.22 19.92 -8.93
CA SER A 11 11.45 19.95 -10.18
C SER A 11 12.26 19.52 -11.41
N TYR A 12 13.55 19.91 -11.48
CA TYR A 12 14.44 19.53 -12.55
C TYR A 12 14.79 18.04 -12.51
N LEU A 13 15.14 17.52 -11.34
CA LEU A 13 15.42 16.10 -11.13
C LEU A 13 14.20 15.23 -11.46
N ASN A 14 13.02 15.65 -11.04
CA ASN A 14 11.77 14.97 -11.37
C ASN A 14 11.52 14.95 -12.89
N LYS A 15 11.84 16.01 -13.64
CA LYS A 15 11.73 16.02 -15.10
C LYS A 15 12.68 14.99 -15.76
N ILE A 16 13.92 14.90 -15.28
CA ILE A 16 14.91 13.93 -15.80
C ILE A 16 14.44 12.52 -15.50
N TYR A 17 14.02 12.24 -14.27
CA TYR A 17 13.53 10.95 -13.83
C TYR A 17 12.32 10.51 -14.66
N ASN A 18 11.37 11.41 -14.84
CA ASN A 18 10.16 11.17 -15.63
C ASN A 18 10.44 10.84 -17.09
N ARG A 19 11.41 11.53 -17.73
CA ARG A 19 11.84 11.22 -19.12
C ARG A 19 12.47 9.83 -19.21
N LYS A 20 13.27 9.43 -18.23
CA LYS A 20 13.85 8.08 -18.18
C LYS A 20 12.77 7.01 -18.05
N LEU A 21 11.82 7.22 -17.15
CA LEU A 21 10.68 6.31 -16.97
C LEU A 21 9.88 6.15 -18.27
N GLU A 22 9.47 7.25 -18.90
CA GLU A 22 8.73 7.23 -20.17
C GLU A 22 9.49 6.48 -21.27
N LYS A 23 10.80 6.72 -21.39
CA LYS A 23 11.64 6.00 -22.34
C LYS A 23 11.68 4.50 -22.05
N SER A 24 11.86 4.09 -20.80
CA SER A 24 11.89 2.69 -20.40
C SER A 24 10.54 1.99 -20.67
N LEU A 25 9.41 2.67 -20.39
CA LEU A 25 8.08 2.14 -20.67
C LEU A 25 7.84 1.95 -22.17
N LEU A 26 8.29 2.90 -23.01
CA LEU A 26 8.20 2.79 -24.47
C LEU A 26 9.09 1.66 -25.02
N GLU A 27 10.24 1.42 -24.40
CA GLU A 27 11.11 0.28 -24.78
C GLU A 27 10.46 -1.05 -24.38
N LEU A 28 9.86 -1.15 -23.19
CA LEU A 28 9.11 -2.34 -22.77
C LEU A 28 7.92 -2.62 -23.70
N GLU A 29 7.14 -1.59 -24.05
CA GLU A 29 5.99 -1.72 -24.98
C GLU A 29 6.42 -2.16 -26.38
N LYS A 30 7.64 -1.82 -26.83
CA LYS A 30 8.18 -2.31 -28.11
C LYS A 30 8.62 -3.78 -28.03
N ILE A 31 9.15 -4.20 -26.88
CA ILE A 31 9.58 -5.60 -26.64
C ILE A 31 8.37 -6.50 -26.48
N ASP A 32 7.39 -6.05 -25.72
CA ASP A 32 6.12 -6.73 -25.47
C ASP A 32 4.96 -5.75 -25.58
N PRO A 33 4.25 -5.70 -26.73
CA PRO A 33 3.06 -4.85 -26.89
C PRO A 33 1.91 -5.19 -25.93
N SER A 34 1.91 -6.36 -25.30
CA SER A 34 0.92 -6.78 -24.30
C SER A 34 1.29 -6.36 -22.89
N PHE A 35 2.47 -5.76 -22.68
CA PHE A 35 2.99 -5.36 -21.39
C PHE A 35 1.92 -4.72 -20.51
N SER A 36 1.84 -5.20 -19.28
CA SER A 36 0.95 -4.68 -18.25
C SER A 36 1.54 -4.92 -16.86
N ILE A 37 1.02 -4.18 -15.90
CA ILE A 37 1.37 -4.26 -14.48
C ILE A 37 0.10 -4.67 -13.74
N ASN A 38 0.10 -5.82 -13.11
CA ASN A 38 -0.97 -6.28 -12.24
C ASN A 38 -0.78 -5.66 -10.85
N PHE A 39 -1.60 -4.66 -10.56
CA PHE A 39 -1.53 -3.84 -9.36
C PHE A 39 -2.68 -4.18 -8.42
N VAL A 40 -2.36 -4.68 -7.24
CA VAL A 40 -3.31 -4.94 -6.16
C VAL A 40 -3.26 -3.79 -5.16
N ASP A 41 -4.43 -3.21 -4.83
CA ASP A 41 -4.58 -2.13 -3.84
C ASP A 41 -5.54 -2.60 -2.75
N VAL A 42 -5.02 -2.81 -1.55
CA VAL A 42 -5.77 -3.28 -0.38
C VAL A 42 -6.02 -2.12 0.56
N GLY A 43 -7.28 -1.88 0.88
CA GLY A 43 -7.75 -0.63 1.48
C GLY A 43 -7.91 0.46 0.41
N ALA A 44 -8.49 0.10 -0.74
CA ALA A 44 -8.73 0.99 -1.87
C ALA A 44 -9.88 1.98 -1.58
N ALA A 45 -9.72 2.79 -0.53
CA ALA A 45 -10.72 3.76 -0.10
C ALA A 45 -10.72 5.05 -0.93
N GLU A 46 -9.69 5.29 -1.71
CA GLU A 46 -9.49 6.48 -2.55
C GLU A 46 -9.06 6.07 -3.96
N ASP A 47 -9.09 7.01 -4.91
CA ASP A 47 -8.53 6.81 -6.25
C ASP A 47 -7.03 6.51 -6.20
N ILE A 48 -6.54 5.84 -7.26
CA ILE A 48 -5.11 5.53 -7.41
C ILE A 48 -4.28 6.82 -7.22
N HIS A 49 -3.33 6.79 -6.31
CA HIS A 49 -2.52 7.94 -5.96
C HIS A 49 -1.88 8.59 -7.21
N PRO A 50 -1.86 9.92 -7.34
CA PRO A 50 -1.36 10.64 -8.53
C PRO A 50 0.07 10.29 -8.96
N ARG A 51 0.91 9.72 -8.08
CA ARG A 51 2.26 9.24 -8.41
C ARG A 51 2.25 8.16 -9.51
N TRP A 52 1.16 7.38 -9.61
CA TRP A 52 0.97 6.31 -10.59
C TRP A 52 0.43 6.80 -11.94
N LYS A 53 0.02 8.07 -12.05
CA LYS A 53 -0.65 8.64 -13.22
C LYS A 53 0.04 8.34 -14.55
N ARG A 54 1.38 8.25 -14.57
CA ARG A 54 2.17 8.04 -15.80
C ARG A 54 2.16 6.60 -16.28
N VAL A 55 1.84 5.66 -15.41
CA VAL A 55 1.82 4.22 -15.72
C VAL A 55 0.41 3.64 -15.80
N LEU A 56 -0.64 4.43 -15.53
CA LEU A 56 -2.03 3.96 -15.46
C LEU A 56 -2.44 3.16 -16.69
N LYS A 57 -2.07 3.59 -17.91
CA LYS A 57 -2.41 2.89 -19.16
C LYS A 57 -1.85 1.45 -19.24
N TYR A 58 -0.90 1.10 -18.38
CA TYR A 58 -0.33 -0.25 -18.28
C TYR A 58 -0.90 -1.03 -17.10
N ILE A 59 -1.66 -0.39 -16.20
CA ILE A 59 -2.13 -1.02 -14.95
C ILE A 59 -3.41 -1.81 -15.19
N ASN A 60 -3.39 -3.08 -14.84
CA ASN A 60 -4.56 -3.87 -14.49
C ASN A 60 -4.77 -3.70 -12.98
N TYR A 61 -5.78 -2.94 -12.60
CA TYR A 61 -6.05 -2.57 -11.22
C TYR A 61 -7.04 -3.52 -10.56
N PHE A 62 -6.70 -3.97 -9.35
CA PHE A 62 -7.50 -4.84 -8.49
C PHE A 62 -7.60 -4.20 -7.10
N GLY A 63 -8.63 -3.42 -6.84
CA GLY A 63 -8.87 -2.73 -5.58
C GLY A 63 -9.77 -3.56 -4.66
N PHE A 64 -9.41 -3.63 -3.37
CA PHE A 64 -10.15 -4.33 -2.32
C PHE A 64 -10.56 -3.35 -1.23
N GLU A 65 -11.87 -3.14 -1.05
CA GLU A 65 -12.43 -2.21 -0.07
C GLU A 65 -13.79 -2.71 0.44
N PRO A 66 -13.85 -3.24 1.68
CA PRO A 66 -15.07 -3.78 2.24
C PRO A 66 -16.05 -2.71 2.74
N ASP A 67 -15.58 -1.49 3.05
CA ASP A 67 -16.43 -0.40 3.51
C ASP A 67 -17.18 0.25 2.33
N LYS A 68 -18.49 0.03 2.27
CA LYS A 68 -19.34 0.61 1.22
C LYS A 68 -19.31 2.13 1.18
N ARG A 69 -19.05 2.81 2.31
CA ARG A 69 -18.93 4.28 2.36
C ARG A 69 -17.78 4.77 1.47
N SER A 70 -16.73 3.95 1.33
CA SER A 70 -15.56 4.24 0.50
C SER A 70 -15.71 3.62 -0.88
N SER A 71 -16.03 2.33 -0.99
CA SER A 71 -16.05 1.63 -2.27
C SER A 71 -17.11 2.17 -3.26
N GLU A 72 -18.25 2.65 -2.77
CA GLU A 72 -19.30 3.26 -3.61
C GLU A 72 -18.92 4.66 -4.17
N LEU A 73 -17.93 5.32 -3.58
CA LEU A 73 -17.42 6.60 -4.07
C LEU A 73 -16.37 6.44 -5.16
N LEU A 74 -15.78 5.26 -5.30
CA LEU A 74 -14.77 4.98 -6.31
C LEU A 74 -15.41 4.94 -7.70
N GLN A 75 -14.98 5.85 -8.55
CA GLN A 75 -15.38 5.88 -9.95
C GLN A 75 -14.42 5.02 -10.77
N LYS A 76 -14.95 4.37 -11.82
CA LYS A 76 -14.12 3.65 -12.77
C LYS A 76 -13.05 4.58 -13.35
N ASN A 77 -11.79 4.20 -13.25
CA ASN A 77 -10.69 4.95 -13.83
C ASN A 77 -10.37 4.42 -15.24
N ASP A 78 -10.96 5.06 -16.25
CA ASP A 78 -10.78 4.68 -17.67
C ASP A 78 -9.35 4.91 -18.18
N SER A 79 -8.47 5.52 -17.40
CA SER A 79 -7.05 5.64 -17.73
C SER A 79 -6.27 4.34 -17.49
N CYS A 80 -6.80 3.42 -16.69
CA CYS A 80 -6.20 2.10 -16.47
C CYS A 80 -6.50 1.16 -17.64
N LYS A 81 -5.60 0.17 -17.85
CA LYS A 81 -5.82 -0.90 -18.83
C LYS A 81 -7.04 -1.75 -18.46
N SER A 82 -7.20 -2.06 -17.16
CA SER A 82 -8.43 -2.58 -16.55
C SER A 82 -8.59 -2.04 -15.14
N TYR A 83 -9.83 -1.97 -14.65
CA TYR A 83 -10.14 -1.43 -13.32
C TYR A 83 -11.25 -2.24 -12.67
N ASN A 84 -10.92 -2.94 -11.59
CA ASN A 84 -11.80 -3.84 -10.88
C ASN A 84 -11.78 -3.51 -9.38
N ILE A 85 -12.96 -3.36 -8.77
CA ILE A 85 -13.12 -3.16 -7.33
C ILE A 85 -13.90 -4.34 -6.74
N PHE A 86 -13.38 -4.88 -5.66
CA PHE A 86 -13.93 -6.01 -4.93
C PHE A 86 -14.38 -5.54 -3.54
N PRO A 87 -15.67 -5.61 -3.19
CA PRO A 87 -16.18 -5.17 -1.88
C PRO A 87 -15.97 -6.27 -0.82
N ILE A 88 -14.75 -6.79 -0.70
CA ILE A 88 -14.34 -7.81 0.25
C ILE A 88 -13.06 -7.39 0.96
N ALA A 89 -12.85 -7.89 2.18
CA ALA A 89 -11.59 -7.70 2.90
C ALA A 89 -10.55 -8.74 2.47
N LEU A 90 -9.28 -8.35 2.43
CA LEU A 90 -8.17 -9.31 2.43
C LEU A 90 -7.65 -9.51 3.85
N TRP A 91 -7.27 -10.75 4.18
CA TRP A 91 -6.75 -11.13 5.48
C TRP A 91 -5.81 -12.34 5.37
N GLU A 92 -5.37 -12.89 6.51
CA GLU A 92 -4.47 -14.06 6.51
C GLU A 92 -5.11 -15.36 5.97
N LYS A 93 -6.45 -15.45 6.02
CA LYS A 93 -7.25 -16.60 5.56
C LYS A 93 -8.71 -16.20 5.37
N THR A 94 -9.47 -17.05 4.70
CA THR A 94 -10.92 -16.91 4.57
C THR A 94 -11.60 -17.05 5.91
N GLN A 95 -12.25 -15.99 6.39
CA GLN A 95 -12.96 -15.92 7.67
C GLN A 95 -13.90 -14.72 7.72
N LYS A 96 -14.74 -14.67 8.75
CA LYS A 96 -15.43 -13.44 9.11
C LYS A 96 -14.47 -12.53 9.89
N LEU A 97 -14.45 -11.27 9.54
CA LEU A 97 -13.60 -10.25 10.12
C LEU A 97 -14.43 -9.08 10.62
N ASP A 98 -14.21 -8.67 11.85
CA ASP A 98 -14.82 -7.47 12.40
C ASP A 98 -14.00 -6.24 12.03
N ILE A 99 -14.63 -5.25 11.37
CA ILE A 99 -14.05 -3.95 11.08
C ILE A 99 -14.70 -2.90 11.98
N ASN A 100 -13.92 -2.20 12.76
CA ASN A 100 -14.32 -1.09 13.59
C ASN A 100 -14.42 0.18 12.74
N LEU A 101 -15.61 0.49 12.27
CA LEU A 101 -15.87 1.71 11.52
C LEU A 101 -15.78 2.90 12.46
N THR A 102 -14.89 3.82 12.16
CA THR A 102 -14.65 5.00 12.98
C THR A 102 -15.35 6.24 12.42
N LYS A 103 -15.35 7.32 13.20
CA LYS A 103 -15.91 8.60 12.78
C LYS A 103 -15.26 9.15 11.52
N GLU A 104 -13.94 9.01 11.38
CA GLU A 104 -13.20 9.27 10.15
C GLU A 104 -13.00 7.91 9.41
N PRO A 105 -13.60 7.67 8.24
CA PRO A 105 -13.51 6.39 7.56
C PRO A 105 -12.09 5.87 7.34
N ARG A 106 -11.15 6.76 7.04
CA ARG A 106 -9.75 6.44 6.72
C ARG A 106 -8.92 5.91 7.89
N VAL A 107 -9.47 5.90 9.12
CA VAL A 107 -8.81 5.30 10.29
C VAL A 107 -9.64 4.14 10.85
N SER A 108 -10.55 3.58 10.04
CA SER A 108 -11.28 2.35 10.37
C SER A 108 -10.32 1.16 10.27
N SER A 109 -10.43 0.20 11.18
CA SER A 109 -9.47 -0.91 11.32
C SER A 109 -10.15 -2.17 11.84
N SER A 110 -9.57 -3.33 11.54
CA SER A 110 -9.88 -4.58 12.23
C SER A 110 -9.38 -4.60 13.68
N TYR A 111 -8.37 -3.78 13.98
CA TYR A 111 -7.84 -3.61 15.33
C TYR A 111 -8.60 -2.56 16.13
N GLN A 112 -8.60 -2.69 17.45
CA GLN A 112 -9.21 -1.71 18.36
C GLN A 112 -8.29 -0.47 18.50
N PRO A 113 -8.81 0.77 18.37
CA PRO A 113 -8.03 1.97 18.61
C PRO A 113 -7.41 1.97 20.02
N ASN A 114 -6.16 2.38 20.11
CA ASN A 114 -5.43 2.51 21.38
C ASN A 114 -5.67 3.90 21.99
N TYR A 115 -6.81 4.07 22.63
CA TYR A 115 -7.19 5.37 23.21
C TYR A 115 -6.21 5.88 24.29
N ASP A 116 -5.50 4.98 25.00
CA ASP A 116 -4.50 5.37 25.98
C ASP A 116 -3.32 6.10 25.33
N PHE A 117 -3.05 5.79 24.08
CA PHE A 117 -2.04 6.46 23.26
C PHE A 117 -2.65 7.65 22.50
N LEU A 118 -3.75 7.44 21.78
CA LEU A 118 -4.36 8.43 20.88
C LEU A 118 -4.80 9.70 21.59
N ASN A 119 -5.31 9.60 22.83
CA ASN A 119 -5.75 10.76 23.62
C ASN A 119 -4.61 11.70 24.04
N LYS A 120 -3.37 11.38 23.73
CA LYS A 120 -2.21 12.26 23.92
C LYS A 120 -2.05 13.28 22.77
N PHE A 121 -2.83 13.12 21.71
CA PHE A 121 -2.77 13.94 20.50
C PHE A 121 -4.10 14.65 20.23
N LYS A 122 -4.04 15.74 19.48
CA LYS A 122 -5.22 16.44 18.98
C LYS A 122 -6.03 15.53 18.06
N ASP A 123 -7.31 15.77 17.99
CA ASP A 123 -8.23 15.09 17.06
C ASP A 123 -8.36 13.57 17.25
N SER A 124 -8.10 13.03 18.46
CA SER A 124 -8.30 11.62 18.78
C SER A 124 -9.74 11.14 18.55
N GLU A 125 -10.72 12.04 18.60
CA GLU A 125 -12.13 11.78 18.33
C GLU A 125 -12.40 11.16 16.95
N ARG A 126 -11.54 11.35 15.97
CA ARG A 126 -11.64 10.73 14.64
C ARG A 126 -11.58 9.21 14.70
N PHE A 127 -10.87 8.64 15.71
CA PHE A 127 -10.75 7.20 15.95
C PHE A 127 -11.94 6.60 16.69
N LYS A 128 -12.94 7.41 17.12
CA LYS A 128 -14.10 6.92 17.84
C LYS A 128 -14.89 5.93 16.97
N ILE A 129 -15.03 4.71 17.45
CA ILE A 129 -15.82 3.67 16.80
C ILE A 129 -17.28 4.10 16.81
N ILE A 130 -17.92 4.13 15.65
CA ILE A 130 -19.35 4.41 15.48
C ILE A 130 -20.15 3.13 15.25
N LYS A 131 -19.50 2.10 14.71
CA LYS A 131 -20.12 0.81 14.43
C LYS A 131 -19.01 -0.25 14.20
N THR A 132 -19.26 -1.49 14.60
CA THR A 132 -18.48 -2.65 14.13
C THR A 132 -19.26 -3.35 13.03
N LEU A 133 -18.60 -3.65 11.93
CA LEU A 133 -19.16 -4.32 10.77
C LEU A 133 -18.45 -5.68 10.58
N GLU A 134 -19.21 -6.77 10.62
CA GLU A 134 -18.72 -8.09 10.22
C GLU A 134 -18.71 -8.17 8.70
N VAL A 135 -17.55 -8.50 8.10
CA VAL A 135 -17.35 -8.67 6.66
C VAL A 135 -16.72 -10.03 6.38
N GLU A 136 -16.97 -10.55 5.18
CA GLU A 136 -16.21 -11.71 4.69
C GLU A 136 -14.80 -11.26 4.29
N SER A 137 -13.79 -12.05 4.68
CA SER A 137 -12.42 -11.89 4.24
C SER A 137 -11.91 -13.14 3.54
N VAL A 138 -10.94 -12.93 2.66
CA VAL A 138 -10.23 -14.01 1.95
C VAL A 138 -8.73 -13.72 1.99
N ASP A 139 -7.90 -14.73 1.80
CA ASP A 139 -6.47 -14.52 1.58
C ASP A 139 -6.21 -14.20 0.10
N LEU A 140 -5.18 -13.39 -0.16
CA LEU A 140 -4.85 -12.97 -1.53
C LEU A 140 -4.45 -14.15 -2.41
N ASP A 141 -3.77 -15.13 -1.82
CA ASP A 141 -3.30 -16.31 -2.55
C ASP A 141 -4.42 -17.26 -3.01
N SER A 142 -5.61 -17.18 -2.37
CA SER A 142 -6.79 -17.94 -2.79
C SER A 142 -7.52 -17.33 -4.00
N LEU A 143 -7.19 -16.08 -4.35
CA LEU A 143 -7.79 -15.41 -5.50
C LEU A 143 -7.04 -15.78 -6.78
N GLU A 144 -7.78 -15.94 -7.88
CA GLU A 144 -7.22 -16.27 -9.20
C GLU A 144 -6.59 -15.04 -9.90
N ILE A 145 -5.88 -14.19 -9.15
CA ILE A 145 -5.12 -13.09 -9.72
C ILE A 145 -3.72 -13.58 -10.02
N LEU A 146 -3.45 -13.84 -11.30
CA LEU A 146 -2.16 -14.35 -11.74
C LEU A 146 -1.12 -13.24 -11.89
N ASP A 147 0.13 -13.56 -11.55
CA ASP A 147 1.32 -12.73 -11.82
C ASP A 147 1.20 -11.28 -11.28
N ILE A 148 0.86 -11.14 -9.98
CA ILE A 148 0.83 -9.84 -9.31
C ILE A 148 2.24 -9.22 -9.34
N ASP A 149 2.37 -8.00 -9.86
CA ASP A 149 3.63 -7.27 -9.96
C ASP A 149 3.85 -6.32 -8.80
N PHE A 150 2.79 -5.68 -8.32
CA PHE A 150 2.85 -4.69 -7.24
C PHE A 150 1.65 -4.78 -6.31
N ILE A 151 1.90 -4.65 -5.01
CA ILE A 151 0.84 -4.65 -3.98
C ILE A 151 0.99 -3.38 -3.14
N LYS A 152 -0.09 -2.61 -3.02
CA LYS A 152 -0.24 -1.56 -2.00
C LYS A 152 -1.15 -2.09 -0.90
N ILE A 153 -0.79 -1.87 0.37
CA ILE A 153 -1.62 -2.24 1.53
C ILE A 153 -1.69 -1.04 2.48
N ASP A 154 -2.91 -0.61 2.79
CA ASP A 154 -3.21 0.49 3.68
C ASP A 154 -4.55 0.18 4.37
N VAL A 155 -4.49 -0.60 5.44
CA VAL A 155 -5.66 -1.13 6.16
C VAL A 155 -5.64 -0.83 7.65
N GLN A 156 -4.79 0.14 8.01
CA GLN A 156 -4.76 0.70 9.36
C GLN A 156 -4.41 -0.34 10.43
N GLY A 157 -3.27 -1.02 10.26
CA GLY A 157 -2.65 -1.92 11.22
C GLY A 157 -2.78 -3.41 10.91
N GLY A 158 -3.55 -3.81 9.89
CA GLY A 158 -3.74 -5.21 9.46
C GLY A 158 -2.78 -5.68 8.36
N GLU A 159 -1.75 -4.90 8.04
CA GLU A 159 -0.84 -5.14 6.91
C GLU A 159 -0.11 -6.47 7.03
N LEU A 160 0.36 -6.81 8.24
CA LEU A 160 1.06 -8.07 8.50
C LEU A 160 0.16 -9.29 8.31
N ASP A 161 -1.10 -9.20 8.70
CA ASP A 161 -2.07 -10.29 8.53
C ASP A 161 -2.33 -10.55 7.03
N ILE A 162 -2.45 -9.48 6.24
CA ILE A 162 -2.60 -9.58 4.79
C ILE A 162 -1.34 -10.18 4.15
N LEU A 163 -0.14 -9.75 4.56
CA LEU A 163 1.11 -10.35 4.09
C LEU A 163 1.19 -11.85 4.42
N ASN A 164 0.64 -12.28 5.56
CA ASN A 164 0.55 -13.70 5.93
C ASN A 164 -0.38 -14.50 5.01
N GLY A 165 -1.42 -13.87 4.47
CA GLY A 165 -2.33 -14.45 3.48
C GLY A 165 -1.87 -14.29 2.02
N SER A 166 -0.66 -13.77 1.79
CA SER A 166 -0.14 -13.41 0.46
C SER A 166 1.20 -14.09 0.14
N ARG A 167 1.52 -15.19 0.78
CA ARG A 167 2.87 -15.80 0.75
C ARG A 167 3.33 -16.16 -0.67
N ASN A 168 2.47 -16.81 -1.47
CA ASN A 168 2.79 -17.19 -2.84
C ASN A 168 2.87 -15.95 -3.75
N SER A 169 2.01 -14.97 -3.53
CA SER A 169 2.03 -13.68 -4.22
C SER A 169 3.33 -12.92 -3.92
N LEU A 170 3.76 -12.89 -2.65
CA LEU A 170 5.02 -12.26 -2.23
C LEU A 170 6.26 -12.91 -2.83
N GLU A 171 6.25 -14.21 -3.11
CA GLU A 171 7.39 -14.85 -3.79
C GLU A 171 7.63 -14.29 -5.19
N ARG A 172 6.58 -13.87 -5.89
CA ARG A 172 6.62 -13.45 -7.30
C ARG A 172 6.50 -11.96 -7.52
N CYS A 173 5.81 -11.24 -6.63
CA CYS A 173 5.62 -9.81 -6.66
C CYS A 173 6.97 -9.06 -6.63
N LEU A 174 7.09 -7.96 -7.36
CA LEU A 174 8.33 -7.21 -7.54
C LEU A 174 8.44 -6.00 -6.60
N GLY A 175 7.31 -5.44 -6.16
CA GLY A 175 7.30 -4.26 -5.31
C GLY A 175 6.10 -4.19 -4.38
N LEU A 176 6.28 -3.47 -3.26
CA LEU A 176 5.25 -3.23 -2.25
C LEU A 176 5.27 -1.77 -1.82
N GLU A 177 4.09 -1.24 -1.53
CA GLU A 177 3.89 -0.01 -0.78
C GLU A 177 3.00 -0.33 0.41
N LEU A 178 3.47 -0.09 1.62
CA LEU A 178 2.74 -0.42 2.86
C LEU A 178 2.60 0.84 3.70
N GLU A 179 1.38 1.11 4.20
CA GLU A 179 1.30 1.99 5.36
C GLU A 179 1.94 1.26 6.54
N VAL A 180 2.80 1.95 7.27
CA VAL A 180 3.53 1.37 8.39
C VAL A 180 3.51 2.32 9.56
N GLU A 181 3.23 1.81 10.75
CA GLU A 181 3.23 2.61 11.95
C GLU A 181 4.53 2.44 12.72
N PHE A 182 4.97 3.56 13.30
CA PHE A 182 6.10 3.61 14.23
C PHE A 182 5.66 3.60 15.69
N LEU A 183 4.35 3.80 15.92
CA LEU A 183 3.73 3.93 17.23
C LEU A 183 2.41 3.15 17.25
N THR A 184 2.01 2.68 18.42
CA THR A 184 0.85 1.82 18.60
C THR A 184 -0.47 2.61 18.54
N LEU A 185 -0.97 2.87 17.33
CA LEU A 185 -2.26 3.54 17.11
C LEU A 185 -3.44 2.61 17.45
N TYR A 186 -3.25 1.33 17.21
CA TYR A 186 -4.22 0.28 17.50
C TYR A 186 -3.62 -0.74 18.46
N LYS A 187 -4.47 -1.41 19.24
CA LYS A 187 -4.02 -2.39 20.23
C LYS A 187 -3.56 -3.67 19.57
N GLY A 188 -2.31 -4.05 19.81
CA GLY A 188 -1.74 -5.30 19.29
C GLY A 188 -1.32 -5.27 17.82
N GLN A 189 -1.41 -4.10 17.15
CA GLN A 189 -0.96 -3.97 15.77
C GLN A 189 0.55 -4.22 15.64
N PRO A 190 1.01 -4.79 14.52
CA PRO A 190 2.42 -4.82 14.17
C PRO A 190 2.95 -3.42 13.87
N LEU A 191 4.26 -3.23 14.02
CA LEU A 191 4.95 -2.00 13.68
C LEU A 191 5.88 -2.21 12.47
N PHE A 192 6.43 -1.14 11.92
CA PHE A 192 7.34 -1.17 10.78
C PHE A 192 8.42 -2.27 10.85
N GLY A 193 9.03 -2.46 12.04
CA GLY A 193 10.07 -3.48 12.22
C GLY A 193 9.57 -4.93 12.03
N ASP A 194 8.31 -5.20 12.37
CA ASP A 194 7.70 -6.52 12.22
C ASP A 194 7.45 -6.84 10.74
N LEU A 195 6.90 -5.86 9.99
CA LEU A 195 6.67 -5.95 8.55
C LEU A 195 8.00 -6.12 7.80
N GLN A 196 9.01 -5.28 8.09
CA GLN A 196 10.32 -5.35 7.46
C GLN A 196 10.98 -6.71 7.69
N LYS A 197 10.92 -7.24 8.93
CA LYS A 197 11.49 -8.54 9.27
C LYS A 197 10.87 -9.67 8.43
N GLN A 198 9.57 -9.62 8.17
CA GLN A 198 8.92 -10.61 7.33
C GLN A 198 9.34 -10.46 5.86
N LEU A 199 9.34 -9.25 5.33
CA LEU A 199 9.59 -8.97 3.91
C LEU A 199 11.00 -9.34 3.47
N ILE A 200 12.01 -9.22 4.34
CA ILE A 200 13.39 -9.64 4.07
C ILE A 200 13.43 -11.13 3.67
N ASN A 201 12.59 -11.99 4.27
CA ASN A 201 12.55 -13.42 3.96
C ASN A 201 12.06 -13.70 2.53
N TYR A 202 11.32 -12.78 1.92
CA TYR A 202 10.86 -12.84 0.53
C TYR A 202 11.78 -12.10 -0.45
N GLY A 203 12.93 -11.60 0.02
CA GLY A 203 13.92 -10.90 -0.81
C GLY A 203 13.56 -9.45 -1.13
N PHE A 204 12.68 -8.83 -0.36
CA PHE A 204 12.41 -7.40 -0.45
C PHE A 204 13.43 -6.59 0.34
N GLU A 205 13.81 -5.47 -0.23
CA GLU A 205 14.63 -4.45 0.39
C GLU A 205 13.80 -3.18 0.59
N PHE A 206 13.95 -2.56 1.76
CA PHE A 206 13.38 -1.24 2.00
C PHE A 206 14.12 -0.22 1.14
N ILE A 207 13.37 0.57 0.37
CA ILE A 207 13.93 1.57 -0.53
C ILE A 207 13.83 2.96 0.07
N ASP A 208 12.61 3.39 0.48
CA ASP A 208 12.40 4.73 1.02
C ASP A 208 11.01 4.83 1.68
N PHE A 209 10.80 5.91 2.42
CA PHE A 209 9.45 6.35 2.78
C PHE A 209 8.97 7.38 1.74
N VAL A 210 7.85 7.08 1.09
CA VAL A 210 7.24 7.99 0.11
C VAL A 210 6.36 9.06 0.75
N ASN A 211 5.97 8.82 1.99
CA ASN A 211 5.26 9.78 2.85
C ASN A 211 5.64 9.52 4.31
N LEU A 212 5.64 10.58 5.14
CA LEU A 212 5.83 10.49 6.60
C LEU A 212 4.87 11.44 7.29
N CYS A 213 4.04 10.90 8.17
CA CYS A 213 3.09 11.67 8.94
C CYS A 213 3.60 11.95 10.35
N ARG A 214 3.46 13.21 10.77
CA ARG A 214 3.89 13.67 12.11
C ARG A 214 2.72 14.27 12.86
N TRP A 215 2.58 13.89 14.12
CA TRP A 215 1.57 14.46 15.01
C TRP A 215 2.23 15.17 16.19
N GLU A 216 1.63 16.27 16.61
CA GLU A 216 2.01 16.96 17.83
C GLU A 216 1.10 16.52 18.97
N ARG A 217 1.72 16.29 20.13
CA ARG A 217 0.98 16.04 21.37
C ARG A 217 0.22 17.28 21.80
N ASP A 218 -0.88 17.10 22.50
CA ASP A 218 -1.60 18.21 23.12
C ASP A 218 -0.65 19.01 24.04
N ASN A 219 -0.79 20.33 23.99
CA ASN A 219 0.01 21.29 24.78
C ASN A 219 1.53 21.25 24.48
N PHE A 220 1.95 20.65 23.37
CA PHE A 220 3.33 20.64 22.93
C PHE A 220 3.42 21.27 21.53
N ASN A 221 4.22 22.33 21.41
CA ASN A 221 4.48 22.97 20.12
C ASN A 221 5.91 22.65 19.72
N GLY A 222 6.07 21.85 18.69
CA GLY A 222 7.36 21.39 18.23
C GLY A 222 7.34 20.88 16.80
N PHE A 223 8.25 20.00 16.48
CA PHE A 223 8.39 19.42 15.15
C PHE A 223 7.43 18.24 14.88
N GLY A 224 6.72 17.80 15.90
CA GLY A 224 5.88 16.61 15.86
C GLY A 224 6.68 15.30 15.94
N GLN A 225 6.02 14.24 16.37
CA GLN A 225 6.53 12.87 16.41
C GLN A 225 6.12 12.14 15.13
N CYS A 226 7.04 11.43 14.47
CA CYS A 226 6.69 10.57 13.35
C CYS A 226 5.82 9.41 13.85
N VAL A 227 4.62 9.26 13.29
CA VAL A 227 3.61 8.31 13.77
C VAL A 227 3.46 7.15 12.81
N PHE A 228 3.31 7.43 11.52
CA PHE A 228 3.19 6.46 10.44
C PHE A 228 3.77 7.01 9.13
N GLY A 229 3.83 6.19 8.12
CA GLY A 229 4.25 6.58 6.78
C GLY A 229 4.04 5.46 5.77
N ASP A 230 4.19 5.79 4.49
CA ASP A 230 4.13 4.83 3.39
C ASP A 230 5.54 4.35 3.08
N ALA A 231 5.83 3.09 3.38
CA ALA A 231 7.12 2.45 3.13
C ALA A 231 7.11 1.74 1.77
N PHE A 232 8.14 1.98 0.98
CA PHE A 232 8.31 1.41 -0.35
C PHE A 232 9.38 0.33 -0.32
N PHE A 233 9.04 -0.86 -0.82
CA PHE A 233 9.93 -2.01 -0.88
C PHE A 233 10.00 -2.54 -2.32
N LEU A 234 11.19 -2.95 -2.74
CA LEU A 234 11.40 -3.67 -4.01
C LEU A 234 12.17 -4.95 -3.76
N LYS A 235 11.95 -5.96 -4.62
CA LYS A 235 12.84 -7.11 -4.64
C LYS A 235 14.22 -6.70 -5.12
N SER A 236 15.26 -7.26 -4.48
CA SER A 236 16.62 -6.99 -4.89
C SER A 236 16.85 -7.45 -6.34
N PRO A 237 17.69 -6.74 -7.11
CA PRO A 237 18.04 -7.14 -8.49
C PRO A 237 18.56 -8.57 -8.57
N GLU A 238 19.35 -9.00 -7.58
CA GLU A 238 19.91 -10.35 -7.49
C GLU A 238 18.81 -11.41 -7.33
N PHE A 239 17.78 -11.09 -6.55
CA PHE A 239 16.63 -11.99 -6.37
C PHE A 239 15.81 -12.10 -7.66
N VAL A 240 15.56 -10.98 -8.34
CA VAL A 240 14.83 -10.95 -9.63
C VAL A 240 15.57 -11.76 -10.71
N ILE A 241 16.90 -11.64 -10.80
CA ILE A 241 17.72 -12.42 -11.71
C ILE A 241 17.60 -13.93 -11.44
N LYS A 242 17.57 -14.35 -10.16
CA LYS A 242 17.36 -15.74 -9.77
C LYS A 242 15.98 -16.25 -10.17
N LEU A 243 14.93 -15.44 -10.02
CA LEU A 243 13.57 -15.78 -10.46
C LEU A 243 13.49 -15.97 -11.97
N GLY A 244 14.09 -15.07 -12.76
CA GLY A 244 14.16 -15.17 -14.20
C GLY A 244 14.89 -16.44 -14.69
N LYS A 245 15.99 -16.81 -14.03
CA LYS A 245 16.71 -18.07 -14.32
C LYS A 245 15.86 -19.30 -14.02
N LYS A 246 15.09 -19.32 -12.93
CA LYS A 246 14.16 -20.43 -12.62
C LYS A 246 13.07 -20.57 -13.69
N LYS A 247 12.46 -19.45 -14.13
CA LYS A 247 11.45 -19.47 -15.21
C LYS A 247 12.01 -19.97 -16.56
N LEU A 248 13.27 -19.73 -16.86
CA LEU A 248 13.94 -20.22 -18.07
C LEU A 248 14.31 -21.71 -18.01
N LEU A 249 14.55 -22.25 -16.81
CA LEU A 249 14.91 -23.66 -16.60
C LEU A 249 13.69 -24.58 -16.44
N SER A 250 12.49 -24.01 -16.21
CA SER A 250 11.23 -24.73 -16.04
C SER A 250 10.38 -24.78 -17.32
N ARG A 251 10.88 -24.28 -18.43
CA ARG A 251 10.34 -24.40 -19.79
C ARG A 251 11.17 -25.37 -20.62
#